data_e056e24cfa4f48cc249f7f37a85bb613
#
_entry.id   e056e24cfa4f48cc249f7f37a85bb613
#
_cell.length_a   1.000
_cell.length_b   1.000
_cell.length_c   1.000
_cell.angle_alpha   90.00
_cell.angle_beta   90.00
_cell.angle_gamma   90.00
#
_symmetry.space_group_name_H-M   'P 1'
#
loop_
_entity.id
_entity.type
_entity.pdbx_description
1 polymer ?
#
loop_
_entity_poly.entity_id
_entity_poly.type
_entity_poly.pdbx_seq_one_letter_code
_entity_poly.pdbx_strand_id
1 'polypeptide(L)'
;MQAKDDHIDPRHDDRVRIQLLDFVTSWAARPTSFDWGDANCTHFAGAWVGRIEGVSPLRRVEYTPSALAAARYCDRHGGLAGAVSNALARDPIDVAQARVGDVVLIPRESRVGSVVGLVGICAGSLVIVRAGDSVTMLHIRLATKAWRVRCAVA
;
A
#
# COMPACT_ATOMS: atom_id res chain seq x y z
N MET A 1 -1.14 -32.13 -4.36
CA MET A 1 -1.09 -30.92 -3.53
C MET A 1 -2.41 -30.21 -3.71
N GLN A 2 -3.33 -30.37 -2.78
CA GLN A 2 -4.64 -29.73 -2.83
C GLN A 2 -4.45 -28.25 -2.56
N ALA A 3 -4.86 -27.42 -3.52
CA ALA A 3 -5.07 -26.02 -3.26
C ALA A 3 -6.08 -25.93 -2.10
N LYS A 4 -5.67 -25.41 -0.96
CA LYS A 4 -6.60 -24.98 0.07
C LYS A 4 -7.49 -23.93 -0.61
N ASP A 5 -8.73 -24.28 -0.87
CA ASP A 5 -9.76 -23.33 -1.14
C ASP A 5 -9.76 -22.35 0.04
N ASP A 6 -9.14 -21.20 -0.16
CA ASP A 6 -9.28 -20.06 0.73
C ASP A 6 -10.74 -19.59 0.60
N HIS A 7 -11.59 -20.29 1.33
CA HIS A 7 -13.00 -19.93 1.46
C HIS A 7 -13.01 -18.56 2.13
N ILE A 8 -13.14 -17.52 1.30
CA ILE A 8 -13.22 -16.14 1.77
C ILE A 8 -14.52 -16.03 2.54
N ASP A 9 -14.41 -15.88 3.86
CA ASP A 9 -15.57 -15.56 4.69
C ASP A 9 -16.10 -14.17 4.25
N PRO A 10 -17.32 -14.06 3.72
CA PRO A 10 -17.89 -12.78 3.31
C PRO A 10 -17.89 -11.74 4.43
N ARG A 11 -17.98 -12.18 5.68
CA ARG A 11 -17.95 -11.30 6.85
C ARG A 11 -16.56 -10.69 7.07
N HIS A 12 -15.52 -11.35 6.60
CA HIS A 12 -14.16 -10.81 6.66
C HIS A 12 -14.02 -9.59 5.76
N ASP A 13 -14.48 -9.70 4.52
CA ASP A 13 -14.43 -8.60 3.57
C ASP A 13 -15.24 -7.39 4.05
N ASP A 14 -16.40 -7.60 4.64
CA ASP A 14 -17.22 -6.52 5.19
C ASP A 14 -16.53 -5.80 6.34
N ARG A 15 -15.87 -6.53 7.23
CA ARG A 15 -15.09 -5.91 8.33
C ARG A 15 -13.93 -5.08 7.81
N VAL A 16 -13.20 -5.60 6.83
CA VAL A 16 -12.08 -4.89 6.21
C VAL A 16 -12.58 -3.62 5.51
N ARG A 17 -13.72 -3.68 4.80
CA ARG A 17 -14.34 -2.51 4.16
C ARG A 17 -14.71 -1.42 5.15
N ILE A 18 -15.32 -1.78 6.27
CA ILE A 18 -15.70 -0.83 7.33
C ILE A 18 -14.46 -0.17 7.92
N GLN A 19 -13.43 -0.95 8.22
CA GLN A 19 -12.16 -0.43 8.74
C GLN A 19 -11.44 0.47 7.73
N LEU A 20 -11.50 0.10 6.45
CA LEU A 20 -10.89 0.89 5.40
C LEU A 20 -11.58 2.25 5.24
N LEU A 21 -12.91 2.27 5.28
CA LEU A 21 -13.67 3.52 5.22
C LEU A 21 -13.31 4.45 6.39
N ASP A 22 -13.27 3.92 7.59
CA ASP A 22 -12.89 4.69 8.79
C ASP A 22 -11.46 5.22 8.70
N PHE A 23 -10.53 4.38 8.27
CA PHE A 23 -9.13 4.75 8.07
C PHE A 23 -8.97 5.88 7.03
N VAL A 24 -9.60 5.73 5.87
CA VAL A 24 -9.53 6.71 4.78
C VAL A 24 -10.16 8.04 5.21
N THR A 25 -11.30 7.99 5.89
CA THR A 25 -11.98 9.19 6.41
C THR A 25 -11.08 9.93 7.41
N SER A 26 -10.43 9.21 8.30
CA SER A 26 -9.46 9.77 9.26
C SER A 26 -8.29 10.45 8.57
N TRP A 27 -7.74 9.85 7.52
CA TRP A 27 -6.64 10.43 6.76
C TRP A 27 -7.07 11.64 5.91
N ALA A 28 -8.23 11.57 5.28
CA ALA A 28 -8.77 12.68 4.49
C ALA A 28 -9.05 13.93 5.35
N ALA A 29 -9.39 13.75 6.62
CA ALA A 29 -9.63 14.85 7.56
C ALA A 29 -8.33 15.49 8.10
N ARG A 30 -7.17 14.89 7.88
CA ARG A 30 -5.90 15.44 8.35
C ARG A 30 -5.44 16.62 7.50
N PRO A 31 -5.22 17.80 8.08
CA PRO A 31 -4.73 18.97 7.36
C PRO A 31 -3.20 18.92 7.17
N THR A 32 -2.66 17.77 6.76
CA THR A 32 -1.22 17.59 6.59
C THR A 32 -0.83 17.64 5.12
N SER A 33 0.10 18.52 4.79
CA SER A 33 0.75 18.56 3.49
C SER A 33 1.57 17.30 3.22
N PHE A 34 1.82 17.01 1.94
CA PHE A 34 2.71 15.94 1.54
C PHE A 34 4.11 16.13 2.15
N ASP A 35 4.68 15.07 2.70
CA ASP A 35 6.03 15.04 3.25
C ASP A 35 6.70 13.71 2.88
N TRP A 36 7.94 13.77 2.40
CA TRP A 36 8.71 12.58 2.04
C TRP A 36 9.03 11.69 3.25
N GLY A 37 9.08 12.26 4.44
CA GLY A 37 9.40 11.55 5.67
C GLY A 37 8.25 10.76 6.27
N ASP A 38 7.06 11.34 6.40
CA ASP A 38 5.96 10.75 7.17
C ASP A 38 4.54 10.96 6.60
N ALA A 39 4.38 11.74 5.53
CA ALA A 39 3.09 12.05 4.95
C ALA A 39 3.07 11.81 3.43
N ASN A 40 3.29 10.57 3.01
CA ASN A 40 3.34 10.14 1.61
C ASN A 40 2.52 8.86 1.40
N CYS A 41 2.43 8.38 0.15
CA CYS A 41 1.64 7.21 -0.20
C CYS A 41 2.14 5.93 0.50
N THR A 42 3.44 5.79 0.72
CA THR A 42 4.04 4.63 1.39
C THR A 42 3.67 4.62 2.88
N HIS A 43 3.71 5.77 3.54
CA HIS A 43 3.29 5.89 4.94
C HIS A 43 1.80 5.67 5.11
N PHE A 44 0.99 6.15 4.18
CA PHE A 44 -0.44 5.89 4.14
C PHE A 44 -0.75 4.40 4.08
N ALA A 45 -0.17 3.69 3.11
CA ALA A 45 -0.33 2.25 2.98
C ALA A 45 0.25 1.48 4.18
N GLY A 46 1.42 1.90 4.66
CA GLY A 46 2.06 1.28 5.83
C GLY A 46 1.26 1.44 7.12
N ALA A 47 0.64 2.59 7.33
CA ALA A 47 -0.25 2.83 8.47
C ALA A 47 -1.49 1.93 8.40
N TRP A 48 -2.04 1.72 7.22
CA TRP A 48 -3.13 0.78 7.01
C TRP A 48 -2.74 -0.66 7.37
N VAL A 49 -1.62 -1.13 6.85
CA VAL A 49 -1.11 -2.49 7.17
C VAL A 49 -0.91 -2.65 8.68
N GLY A 50 -0.31 -1.65 9.32
CA GLY A 50 -0.11 -1.65 10.78
C GLY A 50 -1.43 -1.76 11.55
N ARG A 51 -2.47 -1.07 11.10
CA ARG A 51 -3.80 -1.14 11.70
C ARG A 51 -4.42 -2.54 11.57
N ILE A 52 -4.29 -3.18 10.42
CA ILE A 52 -4.93 -4.47 10.15
C ILE A 52 -4.12 -5.63 10.71
N GLU A 53 -2.80 -5.60 10.57
CA GLU A 53 -1.93 -6.70 11.01
C GLU A 53 -1.45 -6.56 12.46
N GLY A 54 -1.62 -5.38 13.07
CA GLY A 54 -1.17 -5.10 14.43
C GLY A 54 0.32 -4.76 14.55
N VAL A 55 1.08 -4.86 13.46
CA VAL A 55 2.51 -4.51 13.40
C VAL A 55 2.76 -3.65 12.17
N SER A 56 3.32 -2.47 12.39
CA SER A 56 3.61 -1.55 11.28
C SER A 56 4.84 -2.00 10.49
N PRO A 57 4.73 -2.17 9.16
CA PRO A 57 5.87 -2.44 8.31
C PRO A 57 6.84 -1.26 8.21
N LEU A 58 6.43 -0.06 8.59
CA LEU A 58 7.25 1.15 8.59
C LEU A 58 8.47 1.03 9.54
N ARG A 59 8.43 0.13 10.50
CA ARG A 59 9.60 -0.19 11.34
C ARG A 59 10.82 -0.67 10.55
N ARG A 60 10.60 -1.21 9.36
CA ARG A 60 11.65 -1.74 8.47
C ARG A 60 12.05 -0.75 7.38
N VAL A 61 11.44 0.40 7.36
CA VAL A 61 11.68 1.44 6.35
C VAL A 61 12.57 2.52 6.94
N GLU A 62 13.65 2.81 6.23
CA GLU A 62 14.54 3.91 6.57
C GLU A 62 13.84 5.25 6.37
N TYR A 63 14.09 6.20 7.25
CA TYR A 63 13.60 7.56 7.09
C TYR A 63 14.22 8.23 5.86
N THR A 64 13.37 8.74 4.98
CA THR A 64 13.78 9.39 3.73
C THR A 64 13.26 10.83 3.67
N PRO A 65 14.08 11.82 4.06
CA PRO A 65 13.62 13.20 4.20
C PRO A 65 13.43 13.95 2.87
N SER A 66 13.83 13.35 1.75
CA SER A 66 13.77 13.98 0.43
C SER A 66 13.43 12.99 -0.68
N ALA A 67 13.03 13.49 -1.85
CA ALA A 67 12.80 12.69 -3.05
C ALA A 67 14.05 11.88 -3.44
N LEU A 68 15.24 12.48 -3.35
CA LEU A 68 16.50 11.82 -3.67
C LEU A 68 16.81 10.68 -2.69
N ALA A 69 16.62 10.91 -1.40
CA ALA A 69 16.82 9.88 -0.38
C ALA A 69 15.83 8.71 -0.57
N ALA A 70 14.58 8.99 -0.89
CA ALA A 70 13.58 7.98 -1.20
C ALA A 70 13.94 7.16 -2.45
N ALA A 71 14.39 7.83 -3.52
CA ALA A 71 14.84 7.16 -4.75
C ALA A 71 16.03 6.24 -4.49
N ARG A 72 17.02 6.70 -3.74
CA ARG A 72 18.20 5.89 -3.37
C ARG A 72 17.83 4.69 -2.51
N TYR A 73 16.91 4.86 -1.58
CA TYR A 73 16.39 3.77 -0.76
C TYR A 73 15.71 2.72 -1.64
N CYS A 74 14.83 3.11 -2.56
CA CYS A 74 14.17 2.20 -3.49
C CYS A 74 15.20 1.47 -4.38
N ASP A 75 16.20 2.17 -4.92
CA ASP A 75 17.23 1.57 -5.76
C ASP A 75 18.02 0.48 -5.03
N ARG A 76 18.32 0.68 -3.76
CA ARG A 76 19.01 -0.33 -2.93
C ARG A 76 18.17 -1.59 -2.68
N HIS A 77 16.85 -1.50 -2.83
CA HIS A 77 15.90 -2.60 -2.60
C HIS A 77 15.32 -3.18 -3.90
N GLY A 78 15.89 -2.86 -5.05
CA GLY A 78 15.41 -3.36 -6.33
C GLY A 78 14.19 -2.61 -6.88
N GLY A 79 14.10 -1.31 -6.63
CA GLY A 79 13.00 -0.45 -7.02
C GLY A 79 11.90 -0.37 -5.96
N LEU A 80 10.84 0.34 -6.27
CA LEU A 80 9.73 0.54 -5.33
C LEU A 80 9.06 -0.79 -4.95
N ALA A 81 8.85 -1.69 -5.91
CA ALA A 81 8.30 -3.02 -5.64
C ALA A 81 9.18 -3.84 -4.67
N GLY A 82 10.50 -3.81 -4.86
CA GLY A 82 11.45 -4.45 -3.95
C GLY A 82 11.42 -3.85 -2.55
N ALA A 83 11.31 -2.52 -2.45
CA ALA A 83 11.19 -1.82 -1.17
C ALA A 83 9.89 -2.21 -0.43
N VAL A 84 8.77 -2.31 -1.12
CA VAL A 84 7.50 -2.76 -0.53
C VAL A 84 7.58 -4.21 -0.08
N SER A 85 8.11 -5.11 -0.91
CA SER A 85 8.30 -6.53 -0.55
C SER A 85 9.18 -6.68 0.69
N ASN A 86 10.24 -5.90 0.80
CA ASN A 86 11.13 -5.89 1.96
C ASN A 86 10.39 -5.40 3.22
N ALA A 87 9.67 -4.29 3.12
CA ALA A 87 8.93 -3.72 4.25
C ALA A 87 7.84 -4.67 4.77
N LEU A 88 7.10 -5.31 3.87
CA LEU A 88 6.05 -6.26 4.20
C LEU A 88 6.58 -7.66 4.52
N ALA A 89 7.84 -7.96 4.23
CA ALA A 89 8.48 -9.27 4.37
C ALA A 89 7.68 -10.38 3.65
N ARG A 90 7.22 -10.09 2.44
CA ARG A 90 6.47 -11.01 1.58
C ARG A 90 6.60 -10.66 0.11
N ASP A 91 6.40 -11.67 -0.74
CA ASP A 91 6.42 -11.51 -2.18
C ASP A 91 5.09 -10.93 -2.69
N PRO A 92 5.12 -10.21 -3.84
CA PRO A 92 3.91 -9.75 -4.46
C PRO A 92 3.10 -10.93 -5.03
N ILE A 93 1.79 -10.69 -5.16
CA ILE A 93 0.84 -11.57 -5.83
C ILE A 93 0.35 -10.92 -7.12
N ASP A 94 -0.31 -11.70 -7.98
CA ASP A 94 -0.97 -11.16 -9.16
C ASP A 94 -2.08 -10.18 -8.74
N VAL A 95 -2.17 -9.05 -9.46
CA VAL A 95 -3.20 -8.03 -9.22
C VAL A 95 -4.61 -8.60 -9.37
N ALA A 96 -4.81 -9.58 -10.26
CA ALA A 96 -6.09 -10.26 -10.42
C ALA A 96 -6.55 -10.98 -9.14
N GLN A 97 -5.62 -11.30 -8.24
CA GLN A 97 -5.90 -11.94 -6.96
C GLN A 97 -6.04 -10.95 -5.80
N ALA A 98 -5.87 -9.65 -6.07
CA ALA A 98 -5.97 -8.63 -5.04
C ALA A 98 -7.37 -8.57 -4.44
N ARG A 99 -7.43 -8.43 -3.13
CA ARG A 99 -8.67 -8.30 -2.35
C ARG A 99 -8.73 -6.93 -1.71
N VAL A 100 -9.92 -6.52 -1.31
CA VAL A 100 -10.09 -5.29 -0.52
C VAL A 100 -9.17 -5.31 0.70
N GLY A 101 -8.41 -4.25 0.85
CA GLY A 101 -7.41 -4.10 1.92
C GLY A 101 -5.99 -4.50 1.55
N ASP A 102 -5.77 -5.14 0.42
CA ASP A 102 -4.41 -5.45 -0.05
C ASP A 102 -3.67 -4.19 -0.48
N VAL A 103 -2.36 -4.21 -0.30
CA VAL A 103 -1.47 -3.16 -0.82
C VAL A 103 -1.26 -3.39 -2.31
N VAL A 104 -1.30 -2.34 -3.09
CA VAL A 104 -1.08 -2.39 -4.54
C VAL A 104 -0.10 -1.32 -5.00
N LEU A 105 0.60 -1.61 -6.08
CA LEU A 105 1.55 -0.71 -6.72
C LEU A 105 1.03 -0.28 -8.09
N ILE A 106 0.95 1.03 -8.28
CA ILE A 106 0.70 1.66 -9.57
C ILE A 106 2.00 2.29 -10.04
N PRO A 107 2.63 1.76 -11.11
CA PRO A 107 3.87 2.33 -11.61
C PRO A 107 3.62 3.70 -12.25
N ARG A 108 4.60 4.58 -12.12
CA ARG A 108 4.67 5.84 -12.85
C ARG A 108 6.07 5.99 -13.42
N GLU A 109 6.18 6.57 -14.59
CA GLU A 109 7.46 6.99 -15.15
C GLU A 109 7.83 8.35 -14.60
N SER A 110 9.05 8.46 -14.06
CA SER A 110 9.61 9.77 -13.75
C SER A 110 10.25 10.36 -15.00
N ARG A 111 10.32 11.70 -15.06
CA ARG A 111 10.99 12.42 -16.14
C ARG A 111 12.49 12.12 -16.25
N VAL A 112 13.06 11.42 -15.31
CA VAL A 112 14.49 11.07 -15.21
C VAL A 112 14.75 9.59 -15.55
N GLY A 113 13.75 8.86 -16.08
CA GLY A 113 13.90 7.47 -16.51
C GLY A 113 13.87 6.42 -15.39
N SER A 114 13.71 6.80 -14.13
CA SER A 114 13.44 5.86 -13.04
C SER A 114 11.93 5.61 -12.93
N VAL A 115 11.54 4.36 -12.82
CA VAL A 115 10.15 3.98 -12.54
C VAL A 115 9.84 4.36 -11.11
N VAL A 116 9.06 5.40 -10.94
CA VAL A 116 8.48 5.79 -9.65
C VAL A 116 7.03 5.33 -9.65
N GLY A 117 6.48 5.00 -8.50
CA GLY A 117 5.13 4.50 -8.41
C GLY A 117 4.35 5.11 -7.27
N LEU A 118 3.09 4.76 -7.23
CA LEU A 118 2.19 5.01 -6.11
C LEU A 118 1.88 3.69 -5.42
N VAL A 119 2.01 3.68 -4.11
CA VAL A 119 1.56 2.57 -3.28
C VAL A 119 0.22 2.94 -2.70
N GLY A 120 -0.75 2.07 -2.85
CA GLY A 120 -2.12 2.31 -2.41
C GLY A 120 -2.77 1.08 -1.81
N ILE A 121 -4.05 1.21 -1.50
CA ILE A 121 -4.86 0.18 -0.87
C ILE A 121 -5.97 -0.22 -1.82
N CYS A 122 -6.09 -1.51 -2.10
CA CYS A 122 -7.15 -2.05 -2.93
C CYS A 122 -8.52 -1.87 -2.26
N ALA A 123 -9.46 -1.29 -2.99
CA ALA A 123 -10.85 -1.13 -2.59
C ALA A 123 -11.81 -1.78 -3.62
N GLY A 124 -11.44 -2.94 -4.14
CA GLY A 124 -12.16 -3.62 -5.20
C GLY A 124 -11.70 -3.15 -6.58
N SER A 125 -12.54 -2.47 -7.34
CA SER A 125 -12.18 -1.92 -8.66
C SER A 125 -11.35 -0.64 -8.58
N LEU A 126 -11.22 -0.04 -7.40
CA LEU A 126 -10.47 1.18 -7.16
C LEU A 126 -9.29 0.93 -6.24
N VAL A 127 -8.29 1.79 -6.36
CA VAL A 127 -7.13 1.87 -5.47
C VAL A 127 -7.16 3.22 -4.78
N ILE A 128 -7.08 3.21 -3.47
CA ILE A 128 -7.04 4.42 -2.66
C ILE A 128 -5.58 4.77 -2.41
N VAL A 129 -5.17 5.97 -2.80
CA VAL A 129 -3.81 6.48 -2.62
C VAL A 129 -3.82 7.84 -1.97
N ARG A 130 -2.77 8.13 -1.21
CA ARG A 130 -2.46 9.50 -0.83
C ARG A 130 -1.52 10.08 -1.88
N ALA A 131 -2.02 11.00 -2.66
CA ALA A 131 -1.25 11.70 -3.69
C ALA A 131 -1.25 13.20 -3.41
N GLY A 132 -0.07 13.79 -3.25
CA GLY A 132 0.03 15.18 -2.80
C GLY A 132 -0.60 15.37 -1.42
N ASP A 133 -1.47 16.36 -1.30
CA ASP A 133 -2.12 16.74 -0.02
C ASP A 133 -3.46 16.04 0.20
N SER A 134 -3.88 15.17 -0.70
CA SER A 134 -5.21 14.55 -0.67
C SER A 134 -5.17 13.04 -0.84
N VAL A 135 -6.22 12.40 -0.36
CA VAL A 135 -6.55 11.01 -0.69
C VAL A 135 -7.34 10.99 -1.99
N THR A 136 -6.92 10.18 -2.94
CA THR A 136 -7.58 10.05 -4.24
C THR A 136 -7.80 8.57 -4.59
N MET A 137 -8.59 8.31 -5.61
CA MET A 137 -8.89 6.98 -6.09
C MET A 137 -8.48 6.83 -7.55
N LEU A 138 -7.84 5.70 -7.86
CA LEU A 138 -7.42 5.32 -9.20
C LEU A 138 -8.00 3.95 -9.53
N HIS A 139 -8.15 3.63 -10.81
CA HIS A 139 -8.67 2.33 -11.22
C HIS A 139 -7.62 1.23 -11.02
N ILE A 140 -8.06 0.07 -10.52
CA ILE A 140 -7.18 -1.09 -10.24
C ILE A 140 -6.43 -1.59 -11.48
N ARG A 141 -6.95 -1.37 -12.69
CA ARG A 141 -6.28 -1.73 -13.95
C ARG A 141 -4.91 -1.06 -14.13
N LEU A 142 -4.65 0.04 -13.41
CA LEU A 142 -3.36 0.72 -13.45
C LEU A 142 -2.32 0.05 -12.56
N ALA A 143 -2.73 -0.84 -11.67
CA ALA A 143 -1.84 -1.56 -10.77
C ALA A 143 -1.15 -2.72 -11.49
N THR A 144 0.11 -2.98 -11.13
CA THR A 144 0.92 -4.06 -11.71
C THR A 144 1.32 -5.12 -10.70
N LYS A 145 1.28 -4.81 -9.42
CA LYS A 145 1.62 -5.73 -8.32
C LYS A 145 0.70 -5.50 -7.14
N ALA A 146 0.49 -6.55 -6.36
CA ALA A 146 -0.26 -6.49 -5.11
C ALA A 146 0.45 -7.31 -4.02
N TRP A 147 0.18 -6.99 -2.77
CA TRP A 147 0.66 -7.73 -1.60
C TRP A 147 -0.51 -8.00 -0.66
N ARG A 148 -0.63 -9.25 -0.25
CA ARG A 148 -1.68 -9.67 0.68
C ARG A 148 -1.49 -9.01 2.04
N VAL A 149 -2.56 -8.41 2.54
CA VAL A 149 -2.64 -7.90 3.92
C VAL A 149 -3.42 -8.91 4.75
N ARG A 150 -2.84 -9.34 5.86
CA ARG A 150 -3.41 -10.38 6.72
C ARG A 150 -4.05 -9.73 7.94
N CYS A 151 -5.35 -9.97 8.15
CA CYS A 151 -5.94 -9.58 9.42
C CYS A 151 -5.28 -10.34 10.57
N ALA A 152 -4.89 -9.59 11.60
CA ALA A 152 -4.57 -10.23 12.87
C ALA A 152 -5.81 -10.98 13.33
N VAL A 153 -5.68 -12.28 13.55
CA VAL A 153 -6.75 -13.10 14.10
C VAL A 153 -6.94 -12.67 15.54
N ALA A 154 -8.07 -12.05 15.79
CA ALA A 154 -8.48 -11.78 17.16
C ALA A 154 -8.98 -13.06 17.82
#